data_c36a6e6f192cbc747b707fe520b82032
#
_entry.id   c36a6e6f192cbc747b707fe520b82032
#
_cell.length_a   1.000
_cell.length_b   1.000
_cell.length_c   1.000
_cell.angle_alpha   90.00
_cell.angle_beta   90.00
_cell.angle_gamma   90.00
#
_symmetry.space_group_name_H-M   'P 1'
#
loop_
_entity.id
_entity.type
_entity.pdbx_description
1 polymer ?
#
loop_
_entity_poly.entity_id
_entity_poly.type
_entity_poly.pdbx_seq_one_letter_code
_entity_poly.pdbx_strand_id
1 'polypeptide(L)'
;MIPASVQDLVTRWRLGFVATVVPDGRPNVSPKGTFLILNDRTLAFAEIRSPGTLSGIAHQPEVDVSFVDAFIRKGARLRGHAAVHARGTGEFNTLLPPFVSEWPKASAPHESPCHHRRDTGSPPFHAAL
;
A
#
# COMPACT_ATOMS: atom_id res chain seq x y z
N MET A 1 -17.04 5.83 -5.49
CA MET A 1 -17.33 5.23 -4.17
C MET A 1 -16.91 3.76 -4.18
N ILE A 2 -16.23 3.31 -3.17
CA ILE A 2 -15.83 1.90 -3.01
C ILE A 2 -17.05 1.14 -2.50
N PRO A 3 -17.58 0.16 -3.26
CA PRO A 3 -18.75 -0.60 -2.81
C PRO A 3 -18.51 -1.32 -1.48
N ALA A 4 -19.53 -1.46 -0.66
CA ALA A 4 -19.44 -2.10 0.66
C ALA A 4 -18.85 -3.52 0.58
N SER A 5 -19.23 -4.31 -0.42
CA SER A 5 -18.68 -5.65 -0.64
C SER A 5 -17.17 -5.66 -0.94
N VAL A 6 -16.67 -4.60 -1.57
CA VAL A 6 -15.24 -4.44 -1.83
C VAL A 6 -14.52 -3.96 -0.56
N GLN A 7 -15.13 -3.08 0.22
CA GLN A 7 -14.59 -2.68 1.53
C GLN A 7 -14.45 -3.89 2.45
N ASP A 8 -15.44 -4.77 2.48
CA ASP A 8 -15.42 -6.03 3.25
C ASP A 8 -14.29 -6.95 2.77
N LEU A 9 -14.13 -7.08 1.45
CA LEU A 9 -13.06 -7.89 0.86
C LEU A 9 -11.68 -7.37 1.28
N VAL A 10 -11.44 -6.07 1.15
CA VAL A 10 -10.17 -5.43 1.55
C VAL A 10 -9.93 -5.60 3.03
N THR A 11 -10.94 -5.36 3.86
CA THR A 11 -10.83 -5.45 5.33
C THR A 11 -10.53 -6.87 5.79
N ARG A 12 -11.09 -7.87 5.13
CA ARG A 12 -10.91 -9.28 5.47
C ARG A 12 -9.50 -9.78 5.13
N TRP A 13 -9.01 -9.44 3.96
CA TRP A 13 -7.76 -10.01 3.45
C TRP A 13 -6.55 -9.10 3.63
N ARG A 14 -6.72 -7.78 3.58
CA ARG A 14 -5.64 -6.79 3.67
C ARG A 14 -4.54 -6.95 2.61
N LEU A 15 -4.72 -7.87 1.69
CA LEU A 15 -3.76 -8.22 0.65
C LEU A 15 -4.30 -7.80 -0.71
N GLY A 16 -3.53 -7.02 -1.44
CA GLY A 16 -3.84 -6.63 -2.80
C GLY A 16 -2.58 -6.48 -3.64
N PHE A 17 -2.78 -6.31 -4.93
CA PHE A 17 -1.72 -6.13 -5.92
C PHE A 17 -1.84 -4.74 -6.52
N VAL A 18 -0.82 -3.93 -6.35
CA VAL A 18 -0.76 -2.57 -6.92
C VAL A 18 -0.02 -2.60 -8.25
N ALA A 19 -0.72 -2.22 -9.30
CA ALA A 19 -0.15 -2.07 -10.64
C ALA A 19 0.17 -0.60 -10.91
N THR A 20 1.38 -0.34 -11.32
CA THR A 20 1.91 0.98 -11.68
C THR A 20 2.65 0.91 -13.01
N VAL A 21 2.98 2.05 -13.59
CA VAL A 21 3.82 2.16 -14.79
C VAL A 21 5.11 2.88 -14.42
N VAL A 22 6.23 2.19 -14.55
CA VAL A 22 7.55 2.78 -14.28
C VAL A 22 8.01 3.70 -15.41
N PRO A 23 9.04 4.58 -15.18
CA PRO A 23 9.43 5.61 -16.16
C PRO A 23 9.77 5.10 -17.55
N ASP A 24 10.24 3.88 -17.71
CA ASP A 24 10.53 3.27 -19.02
C ASP A 24 9.29 2.69 -19.73
N GLY A 25 8.09 2.88 -19.16
CA GLY A 25 6.82 2.46 -19.74
C GLY A 25 6.41 1.02 -19.42
N ARG A 26 7.23 0.26 -18.71
CA ARG A 26 6.88 -1.11 -18.33
C ARG A 26 5.86 -1.13 -17.18
N PRO A 27 4.94 -2.10 -17.20
CA PRO A 27 4.08 -2.34 -16.05
C PRO A 27 4.88 -2.90 -14.88
N ASN A 28 4.51 -2.48 -13.66
CA ASN A 28 5.04 -2.99 -12.41
C ASN A 28 3.89 -3.42 -11.53
N VAL A 29 3.95 -4.62 -10.98
CA VAL A 29 2.93 -5.15 -10.07
C VAL A 29 3.60 -5.58 -8.78
N SER A 30 3.08 -5.10 -7.66
CA SER A 30 3.64 -5.40 -6.34
C SER A 30 2.54 -5.80 -5.36
N PRO A 31 2.67 -6.93 -4.66
CA PRO A 31 1.76 -7.29 -3.58
C PRO A 31 1.98 -6.39 -2.37
N LYS A 32 0.87 -6.00 -1.73
CA LYS A 32 0.86 -5.22 -0.50
C LYS A 32 -0.08 -5.90 0.49
N GLY A 33 0.38 -6.04 1.72
CA GLY A 33 -0.37 -6.72 2.79
C GLY A 33 -0.94 -5.77 3.85
N THR A 34 -0.93 -4.47 3.61
CA THR A 34 -1.23 -3.45 4.62
C THR A 34 -2.31 -2.48 4.19
N PHE A 35 -3.31 -2.97 3.46
CA PHE A 35 -4.42 -2.12 3.01
C PHE A 35 -5.38 -1.76 4.14
N LEU A 36 -5.77 -0.48 4.17
CA LEU A 36 -6.82 0.05 5.02
C LEU A 36 -7.84 0.85 4.20
N ILE A 37 -9.12 0.69 4.51
CA ILE A 37 -10.16 1.59 4.03
C ILE A 37 -10.20 2.80 4.98
N LEU A 38 -9.92 3.98 4.45
CA LEU A 38 -10.00 5.22 5.22
C LEU A 38 -11.41 5.81 5.20
N ASN A 39 -12.08 5.71 4.07
CA ASN A 39 -13.47 6.11 3.86
C ASN A 39 -14.01 5.45 2.58
N ASP A 40 -15.22 5.80 2.16
CA ASP A 40 -15.90 5.21 1.01
C ASP A 40 -15.27 5.54 -0.36
N ARG A 41 -14.22 6.37 -0.39
CA ARG A 41 -13.52 6.79 -1.62
C ARG A 41 -12.03 6.59 -1.57
N THR A 42 -11.50 6.26 -0.39
CA THR A 42 -10.07 6.31 -0.13
C THR A 42 -9.61 5.05 0.58
N LEU A 43 -8.64 4.40 0.00
CA LEU A 43 -7.90 3.33 0.66
C LEU A 43 -6.42 3.70 0.75
N ALA A 44 -5.74 3.16 1.73
CA ALA A 44 -4.31 3.39 1.95
C ALA A 44 -3.57 2.07 2.13
N PHE A 45 -2.29 2.08 1.84
CA PHE A 45 -1.38 1.01 2.21
C PHE A 45 -0.05 1.57 2.68
N ALA A 46 0.60 0.87 3.60
CA ALA A 46 1.95 1.21 4.01
C ALA A 46 2.95 0.59 3.02
N GLU A 47 3.81 1.44 2.47
CA GLU A 47 4.89 1.02 1.59
C GLU A 47 6.14 0.74 2.42
N ILE A 48 6.68 -0.47 2.30
CA ILE A 48 7.82 -0.90 3.11
C ILE A 48 9.06 -1.08 2.23
N ARG A 49 8.93 -1.74 1.08
CA ARG A 49 10.08 -2.14 0.26
C ARG A 49 9.75 -2.35 -1.21
N SER A 50 9.18 -1.35 -1.87
CA SER A 50 8.86 -1.48 -3.30
C SER A 50 9.25 -0.22 -4.05
N PRO A 51 10.55 -0.02 -4.33
CA PRO A 51 11.02 1.17 -5.03
C PRO A 51 10.39 1.32 -6.42
N GLY A 52 10.05 0.23 -7.08
CA GLY A 52 9.33 0.24 -8.35
C GLY A 52 7.92 0.82 -8.24
N THR A 53 7.18 0.53 -7.16
CA THR A 53 5.87 1.13 -6.90
C THR A 53 5.99 2.64 -6.68
N LEU A 54 6.94 3.08 -5.86
CA LEU A 54 7.17 4.51 -5.61
C LEU A 54 7.61 5.25 -6.87
N SER A 55 8.53 4.69 -7.62
CA SER A 55 8.98 5.24 -8.90
C SER A 55 7.84 5.33 -9.91
N GLY A 56 7.00 4.30 -9.97
CA GLY A 56 5.82 4.28 -10.85
C GLY A 56 4.82 5.36 -10.48
N ILE A 57 4.48 5.51 -9.21
CA ILE A 57 3.54 6.55 -8.73
C ILE A 57 4.10 7.95 -8.98
N ALA A 58 5.40 8.16 -8.77
CA ALA A 58 6.04 9.45 -9.05
C ALA A 58 6.02 9.81 -10.54
N HIS A 59 6.14 8.80 -11.42
CA HIS A 59 6.09 8.97 -12.86
C HIS A 59 4.65 9.16 -13.37
N GLN A 60 3.75 8.28 -12.93
CA GLN A 60 2.33 8.28 -13.30
C GLN A 60 1.49 7.89 -12.09
N PRO A 61 0.70 8.82 -11.53
CA PRO A 61 -0.04 8.58 -10.30
C PRO A 61 -1.28 7.69 -10.46
N GLU A 62 -1.70 7.40 -11.67
CA GLU A 62 -2.80 6.46 -11.90
C GLU A 62 -2.36 5.02 -11.61
N VAL A 63 -3.13 4.34 -10.78
CA VAL A 63 -2.86 2.98 -10.36
C VAL A 63 -4.11 2.11 -10.44
N ASP A 64 -3.90 0.84 -10.68
CA ASP A 64 -4.92 -0.20 -10.47
C ASP A 64 -4.53 -1.03 -9.26
N VAL A 65 -5.50 -1.32 -8.40
CA VAL A 65 -5.32 -2.23 -7.26
C VAL A 65 -6.32 -3.36 -7.38
N SER A 66 -5.80 -4.59 -7.32
CA SER A 66 -6.62 -5.81 -7.40
C SER A 66 -6.62 -6.55 -6.08
N PHE A 67 -7.80 -7.00 -5.67
CA PHE A 67 -8.03 -7.83 -4.50
C PHE A 67 -8.71 -9.12 -4.91
N VAL A 68 -8.35 -10.24 -4.30
CA VAL A 68 -8.91 -11.56 -4.60
C VAL A 68 -9.21 -12.29 -3.30
N ASP A 69 -10.43 -12.83 -3.22
CA ASP A 69 -10.77 -13.90 -2.29
C ASP A 69 -10.57 -15.23 -3.01
N ALA A 70 -9.48 -15.92 -2.69
CA ALA A 70 -9.10 -17.15 -3.36
C ALA A 70 -10.03 -18.32 -3.04
N PHE A 71 -10.74 -18.30 -1.91
CA PHE A 71 -11.64 -19.37 -1.51
C PHE A 71 -12.95 -19.35 -2.30
N ILE A 72 -13.56 -18.20 -2.42
CA ILE A 72 -14.79 -18.04 -3.21
C ILE A 72 -14.53 -17.64 -4.67
N ARG A 73 -13.26 -17.42 -5.02
CA ARG A 73 -12.79 -17.08 -6.38
C ARG A 73 -13.48 -15.84 -6.95
N LYS A 74 -13.64 -14.83 -6.11
CA LYS A 74 -14.14 -13.51 -6.48
C LYS A 74 -13.09 -12.46 -6.19
N GLY A 75 -13.08 -11.41 -6.98
CA GLY A 75 -12.14 -10.31 -6.82
C GLY A 75 -12.76 -8.98 -7.18
N ALA A 76 -12.01 -7.95 -6.88
CA ALA A 76 -12.34 -6.58 -7.24
C ALA A 76 -11.10 -5.85 -7.74
N ARG A 77 -11.29 -4.91 -8.66
CA ARG A 77 -10.25 -3.98 -9.09
C ARG A 77 -10.73 -2.56 -8.83
N LEU A 78 -9.88 -1.79 -8.21
CA LEU A 78 -10.09 -0.36 -7.98
C LEU A 78 -9.06 0.41 -8.78
N ARG A 79 -9.51 1.41 -9.52
CA ARG A 79 -8.63 2.36 -10.22
C ARG A 79 -8.69 3.69 -9.51
N GLY A 80 -7.57 4.36 -9.36
CA GLY A 80 -7.52 5.66 -8.74
C GLY A 80 -6.18 6.37 -8.92
N HIS A 81 -6.10 7.54 -8.34
CA HIS A 81 -4.86 8.30 -8.25
C HIS A 81 -4.18 8.02 -6.91
N ALA A 82 -2.91 7.68 -6.96
CA ALA A 82 -2.10 7.49 -5.77
C ALA A 82 -1.32 8.75 -5.40
N ALA A 83 -1.22 9.02 -4.11
CA ALA A 83 -0.34 10.02 -3.56
C ALA A 83 0.57 9.37 -2.50
N VAL A 84 1.85 9.73 -2.51
CA VAL A 84 2.83 9.22 -1.56
C VAL A 84 3.05 10.26 -0.48
N HIS A 85 2.87 9.85 0.78
CA HIS A 85 3.13 10.68 1.96
C HIS A 85 4.36 10.14 2.67
N ALA A 86 5.46 10.89 2.61
CA ALA A 86 6.73 10.49 3.19
C ALA A 86 6.73 10.61 4.71
N ARG A 87 7.45 9.73 5.37
CA ARG A 87 7.67 9.80 6.82
C ARG A 87 8.18 11.20 7.22
N GLY A 88 7.59 11.75 8.29
CA GLY A 88 7.94 13.07 8.82
C GLY A 88 7.12 14.22 8.23
N THR A 89 6.24 13.96 7.26
CA THR A 89 5.27 14.95 6.79
C THR A 89 4.03 14.98 7.68
N GLY A 90 3.30 16.10 7.66
CA GLY A 90 2.05 16.23 8.41
C GLY A 90 0.98 15.24 7.96
N GLU A 91 0.87 15.03 6.67
CA GLU A 91 -0.07 14.08 6.06
C GLU A 91 0.26 12.64 6.49
N PHE A 92 1.53 12.25 6.49
CA PHE A 92 1.96 10.96 6.99
C PHE A 92 1.57 10.75 8.46
N ASN A 93 1.83 11.75 9.31
CA ASN A 93 1.50 11.69 10.73
C ASN A 93 -0.01 11.58 10.98
N THR A 94 -0.82 12.20 10.14
CA THR A 94 -2.28 12.10 10.19
C THR A 94 -2.78 10.70 9.80
N LEU A 95 -2.13 10.05 8.84
CA LEU A 95 -2.50 8.73 8.33
C LEU A 95 -1.97 7.57 9.18
N LEU A 96 -0.92 7.80 9.97
CA LEU A 96 -0.21 6.76 10.69
C LEU A 96 -1.04 6.02 11.77
N PRO A 97 -1.88 6.69 12.61
CA PRO A 97 -2.54 6.04 13.73
C PRO A 97 -3.34 4.77 13.40
N PRO A 98 -4.18 4.72 12.36
CA PRO A 98 -4.90 3.49 12.02
C PRO A 98 -3.96 2.34 11.61
N PHE A 99 -2.82 2.63 11.00
CA PHE A 99 -1.81 1.60 10.69
C PHE A 99 -1.14 1.04 11.94
N VAL A 100 -0.81 1.89 12.89
CA VAL A 100 -0.22 1.47 14.18
C VAL A 100 -1.22 0.63 14.98
N SER A 101 -2.49 1.01 14.96
CA SER A 101 -3.56 0.25 15.62
C SER A 101 -3.72 -1.16 15.03
N GLU A 102 -3.70 -1.28 13.71
CA GLU A 102 -3.86 -2.57 13.02
C GLU A 102 -2.59 -3.43 13.07
N TRP A 103 -1.43 -2.80 12.96
CA TRP A 103 -0.11 -3.47 12.99
C TRP A 103 0.82 -2.81 14.00
N PRO A 104 0.66 -3.06 15.33
CA PRO A 104 1.46 -2.40 16.36
C PRO A 104 2.96 -2.62 16.23
N LYS A 105 3.38 -3.77 15.70
CA LYS A 105 4.80 -4.11 15.49
C LYS A 105 5.43 -3.38 14.32
N ALA A 106 4.63 -2.83 13.40
CA ALA A 106 5.15 -2.07 12.26
C ALA A 106 5.67 -0.68 12.63
N SER A 107 5.33 -0.18 13.83
CA SER A 107 5.82 1.11 14.35
C SER A 107 7.14 0.99 15.09
N ALA A 108 7.59 -0.23 15.43
CA ALA A 108 8.88 -0.43 16.07
C ALA A 108 10.04 -0.21 15.07
N PRO A 109 11.15 0.43 15.50
CA PRO A 109 12.35 0.44 14.67
C PRO A 109 12.83 -0.98 14.48
N HIS A 110 12.62 -1.48 13.30
CA HIS A 110 13.19 -2.62 12.63
C HIS A 110 13.77 -3.77 13.50
N GLU A 111 12.93 -4.77 13.78
CA GLU A 111 13.38 -6.15 13.86
C GLU A 111 12.47 -7.02 13.00
N SER A 112 12.77 -7.10 11.72
CA SER A 112 12.16 -8.08 10.83
C SER A 112 13.09 -9.28 10.75
N PRO A 113 12.62 -10.53 11.00
CA PRO A 113 13.46 -11.72 10.94
C PRO A 113 13.67 -12.24 9.51
N CYS A 114 13.91 -11.37 8.56
CA CYS A 114 14.40 -11.74 7.25
C CYS A 114 15.73 -11.07 7.01
N HIS A 115 16.77 -11.80 7.40
CA HIS A 115 18.16 -11.44 7.09
C HIS A 115 18.39 -11.28 5.59
N HIS A 116 18.63 -10.05 5.15
CA HIS A 116 19.70 -9.77 4.22
C HIS A 116 20.23 -8.37 4.49
N ARG A 117 21.43 -8.32 5.10
CA ARG A 117 22.19 -7.09 5.30
C ARG A 117 22.53 -6.46 3.94
N ARG A 118 22.15 -5.23 3.74
CA ARG A 118 23.01 -4.16 3.27
C ARG A 118 22.54 -2.85 3.88
N ASP A 119 23.43 -2.24 4.63
CA ASP A 119 23.30 -0.91 5.18
C ASP A 119 22.99 0.10 4.09
N THR A 120 21.85 0.71 4.19
CA THR A 120 21.58 2.11 3.86
C THR A 120 20.27 2.47 4.51
N GLY A 121 20.28 3.46 5.39
CA GLY A 121 19.20 4.10 6.12
C GLY A 121 17.78 3.52 6.02
N SER A 122 17.14 3.34 7.15
CA SER A 122 15.77 2.83 7.26
C SER A 122 14.87 3.40 6.16
N PRO A 123 14.26 2.57 5.32
CA PRO A 123 13.31 3.09 4.35
C PRO A 123 12.14 3.73 5.09
N PRO A 124 11.72 4.91 4.70
CA PRO A 124 10.56 5.54 5.28
C PRO A 124 9.31 4.71 4.97
N PHE A 125 8.41 4.59 5.94
CA PHE A 125 7.04 4.21 5.66
C PHE A 125 6.45 5.28 4.74
N HIS A 126 5.98 4.87 3.58
CA HIS A 126 5.18 5.71 2.72
C HIS A 126 3.77 5.14 2.71
N ALA A 127 2.78 5.95 3.02
CA ALA A 127 1.40 5.61 2.72
C ALA A 127 1.13 6.08 1.28
N ALA A 128 0.66 5.19 0.43
CA ALA A 128 0.26 5.49 -0.95
C ALA A 128 -1.21 5.13 -1.13
N LEU A 129 -1.92 5.93 -1.91
CA LEU A 129 -3.34 5.77 -2.20
C LEU A 129 -3.57 5.69 -3.69
#